data_2665e49d3dc5018c1f74c0f7ef1b2945
#
_entry.id   2665e49d3dc5018c1f74c0f7ef1b2945
#
_cell.length_a   1.000
_cell.length_b   1.000
_cell.length_c   1.000
_cell.angle_alpha   90.00
_cell.angle_beta   90.00
_cell.angle_gamma   90.00
#
_symmetry.space_group_name_H-M   'P 1'
#
loop_
_entity.id
_entity.type
_entity.pdbx_description
1 polymer ?
#
loop_
_entity_poly.entity_id
_entity_poly.type
_entity_poly.pdbx_seq_one_letter_code
_entity_poly.pdbx_strand_id
1 'polypeptide(L)'
;MRTNQYMGLLPYMAVFVKVVELGSFSAAAEKLGSTASSVSRQIASLENALGVKLLERTTRRLRLTEAGTVAWERCFEMMQSAESVFELAGRISDTPQGRVKISAPRAYGKDLISPHVAEFLQRYPQVDLQLMLTDRMVDLINDNVDLAIRITDTPPPGLAARPLFPVRHVLCASAEYLQQHGIPQHPQDLTQHSCIYLGEVPGDNQWKFRHIASGEQISVAVHGRFASNHSKARLEGIIHHLGIGCLPRFSAQQVMDNRQIIQVLPEWDYMTSYYGMSWILYHPNRYLPPKCRVLIDFLLEKLKHQTAHSQSH
;
A
#
# COMPACT_ATOMS: atom_id res chain seq x y z
N MET A 1 -39.48 -11.19 3.32
CA MET A 1 -40.08 -10.12 4.15
C MET A 1 -39.07 -9.11 4.71
N ARG A 2 -37.76 -9.37 4.65
CA ARG A 2 -36.70 -8.47 5.23
C ARG A 2 -36.25 -7.32 4.33
N THR A 3 -36.34 -7.42 3.01
CA THR A 3 -35.80 -6.43 2.07
C THR A 3 -36.49 -5.06 2.15
N ASN A 4 -37.81 -5.00 2.30
CA ASN A 4 -38.55 -3.73 2.42
C ASN A 4 -38.21 -2.95 3.70
N GLN A 5 -37.81 -3.64 4.76
CA GLN A 5 -37.47 -2.99 6.05
C GLN A 5 -36.13 -2.23 5.94
N TYR A 6 -35.17 -2.76 5.19
CA TYR A 6 -33.89 -2.10 5.00
C TYR A 6 -33.95 -0.94 4.02
N MET A 7 -34.79 -1.02 2.99
CA MET A 7 -34.93 0.03 1.98
C MET A 7 -35.27 1.40 2.56
N GLY A 8 -36.13 1.44 3.60
CA GLY A 8 -36.48 2.67 4.31
C GLY A 8 -35.37 3.27 5.17
N LEU A 9 -34.33 2.48 5.49
CA LEU A 9 -33.22 2.91 6.34
C LEU A 9 -32.01 3.42 5.52
N LEU A 10 -31.92 3.14 4.24
CA LEU A 10 -30.80 3.54 3.40
C LEU A 10 -30.51 5.05 3.46
N PRO A 11 -31.51 5.95 3.39
CA PRO A 11 -31.26 7.39 3.52
C PRO A 11 -30.66 7.76 4.89
N TYR A 12 -31.05 7.07 5.98
CA TYR A 12 -30.53 7.34 7.30
C TYR A 12 -29.10 6.84 7.48
N MET A 13 -28.74 5.74 6.80
CA MET A 13 -27.37 5.25 6.74
C MET A 13 -26.44 6.24 6.02
N ALA A 14 -26.92 6.85 4.90
CA ALA A 14 -26.19 7.89 4.20
C ALA A 14 -25.98 9.15 5.08
N VAL A 15 -27.02 9.56 5.80
CA VAL A 15 -26.93 10.68 6.76
C VAL A 15 -25.95 10.36 7.90
N PHE A 16 -25.95 9.13 8.40
CA PHE A 16 -25.02 8.68 9.44
C PHE A 16 -23.56 8.79 8.98
N VAL A 17 -23.24 8.31 7.78
CA VAL A 17 -21.90 8.47 7.19
C VAL A 17 -21.50 9.93 7.15
N LYS A 18 -22.38 10.83 6.68
CA LYS A 18 -22.10 12.27 6.57
C LYS A 18 -21.88 12.96 7.92
N VAL A 19 -22.64 12.56 8.96
CA VAL A 19 -22.47 13.07 10.33
C VAL A 19 -21.12 12.70 10.91
N VAL A 20 -20.67 11.48 10.67
CA VAL A 20 -19.36 10.99 11.14
C VAL A 20 -18.21 11.66 10.39
N GLU A 21 -18.30 11.75 9.06
CA GLU A 21 -17.27 12.41 8.22
C GLU A 21 -17.03 13.88 8.62
N LEU A 22 -18.10 14.60 8.87
CA LEU A 22 -18.02 16.05 9.20
C LEU A 22 -17.87 16.31 10.71
N GLY A 23 -17.98 15.27 11.55
CA GLY A 23 -17.86 15.37 13.00
C GLY A 23 -18.93 16.24 13.67
N SER A 24 -20.01 16.64 12.93
CA SER A 24 -21.00 17.60 13.40
C SER A 24 -22.37 17.38 12.74
N PHE A 25 -23.42 17.37 13.57
CA PHE A 25 -24.82 17.35 13.09
C PHE A 25 -25.19 18.60 12.26
N SER A 26 -24.69 19.77 12.69
CA SER A 26 -24.98 21.04 12.00
C SER A 26 -24.27 21.11 10.66
N ALA A 27 -23.00 20.73 10.57
CA ALA A 27 -22.25 20.68 9.31
C ALA A 27 -22.85 19.66 8.33
N ALA A 28 -23.28 18.49 8.84
CA ALA A 28 -23.96 17.48 8.02
C ALA A 28 -25.31 18.01 7.50
N ALA A 29 -26.07 18.69 8.34
CA ALA A 29 -27.35 19.28 7.97
C ALA A 29 -27.19 20.34 6.86
N GLU A 30 -26.23 21.24 6.99
CA GLU A 30 -25.89 22.23 5.97
C GLU A 30 -25.52 21.56 4.66
N LYS A 31 -24.63 20.57 4.67
CA LYS A 31 -24.18 19.83 3.48
C LYS A 31 -25.32 19.07 2.78
N LEU A 32 -26.31 18.59 3.56
CA LEU A 32 -27.47 17.82 3.07
C LEU A 32 -28.70 18.67 2.76
N GLY A 33 -28.60 20.01 2.86
CA GLY A 33 -29.75 20.90 2.66
C GLY A 33 -30.90 20.65 3.64
N SER A 34 -30.58 20.30 4.90
CA SER A 34 -31.54 19.89 5.93
C SER A 34 -31.34 20.69 7.22
N THR A 35 -32.06 20.33 8.30
CA THR A 35 -31.88 20.93 9.63
C THR A 35 -31.18 19.95 10.58
N ALA A 36 -30.42 20.47 11.54
CA ALA A 36 -29.74 19.64 12.56
C ALA A 36 -30.73 18.77 13.34
N SER A 37 -31.94 19.26 13.60
CA SER A 37 -33.01 18.50 14.24
C SER A 37 -33.52 17.32 13.39
N SER A 38 -33.60 17.53 12.06
CA SER A 38 -33.97 16.46 11.12
C SER A 38 -32.90 15.38 11.06
N VAL A 39 -31.62 15.79 10.88
CA VAL A 39 -30.47 14.88 10.89
C VAL A 39 -30.41 14.07 12.19
N SER A 40 -30.61 14.74 13.35
CA SER A 40 -30.62 14.06 14.65
C SER A 40 -31.74 13.02 14.76
N ARG A 41 -32.95 13.31 14.23
CA ARG A 41 -34.06 12.36 14.23
C ARG A 41 -33.79 11.17 13.33
N GLN A 42 -33.17 11.38 12.17
CA GLN A 42 -32.80 10.31 11.23
C GLN A 42 -31.79 9.35 11.86
N ILE A 43 -30.78 9.87 12.58
CA ILE A 43 -29.83 9.03 13.31
C ILE A 43 -30.55 8.25 14.43
N ALA A 44 -31.42 8.91 15.22
CA ALA A 44 -32.19 8.24 16.25
C ALA A 44 -33.08 7.12 15.69
N SER A 45 -33.68 7.34 14.51
CA SER A 45 -34.48 6.32 13.82
C SER A 45 -33.62 5.14 13.36
N LEU A 46 -32.41 5.39 12.87
CA LEU A 46 -31.44 4.33 12.50
C LEU A 46 -31.04 3.51 13.75
N GLU A 47 -30.64 4.19 14.83
CA GLU A 47 -30.27 3.54 16.10
C GLU A 47 -31.43 2.68 16.65
N ASN A 48 -32.65 3.20 16.62
CA ASN A 48 -33.84 2.46 17.09
C ASN A 48 -34.11 1.23 16.21
N ALA A 49 -33.96 1.34 14.90
CA ALA A 49 -34.15 0.22 13.98
C ALA A 49 -33.08 -0.86 14.15
N LEU A 50 -31.86 -0.48 14.48
CA LEU A 50 -30.73 -1.39 14.74
C LEU A 50 -30.73 -1.93 16.19
N GLY A 51 -31.47 -1.29 17.11
CA GLY A 51 -31.49 -1.64 18.51
C GLY A 51 -30.22 -1.32 19.31
N VAL A 52 -29.33 -0.52 18.72
CA VAL A 52 -28.03 -0.15 19.32
C VAL A 52 -27.74 1.33 19.15
N LYS A 53 -26.98 1.90 20.07
CA LYS A 53 -26.44 3.25 19.92
C LYS A 53 -25.21 3.25 19.04
N LEU A 54 -25.19 4.14 18.07
CA LEU A 54 -24.07 4.32 17.14
C LEU A 54 -23.17 5.50 17.55
N LEU A 55 -23.76 6.52 18.18
CA LEU A 55 -23.07 7.75 18.56
C LEU A 55 -23.20 8.02 20.06
N GLU A 56 -22.08 8.37 20.67
CA GLU A 56 -22.02 8.93 22.02
C GLU A 56 -21.98 10.46 21.91
N ARG A 57 -22.94 11.10 22.61
CA ARG A 57 -22.98 12.55 22.72
C ARG A 57 -22.27 12.98 24.00
N THR A 58 -21.07 13.49 23.87
CA THR A 58 -20.46 14.30 24.92
C THR A 58 -20.71 15.77 24.60
N THR A 59 -20.75 16.62 25.62
CA THR A 59 -21.01 18.06 25.48
C THR A 59 -19.99 18.79 24.58
N ARG A 60 -18.89 18.13 24.18
CA ARG A 60 -17.81 18.73 23.41
C ARG A 60 -17.39 17.97 22.13
N ARG A 61 -17.76 16.68 21.97
CA ARG A 61 -17.34 15.90 20.79
C ARG A 61 -18.34 14.79 20.47
N LEU A 62 -18.50 14.57 19.15
CA LEU A 62 -19.16 13.38 18.62
C LEU A 62 -18.16 12.22 18.64
N ARG A 63 -18.55 11.08 19.18
CA ARG A 63 -17.77 9.84 19.16
C ARG A 63 -18.62 8.67 18.67
N LEU A 64 -18.01 7.76 17.94
CA LEU A 64 -18.61 6.48 17.61
C LEU A 64 -18.55 5.55 18.82
N THR A 65 -19.62 4.77 19.03
CA THR A 65 -19.57 3.58 19.88
C THR A 65 -18.82 2.46 19.13
N GLU A 66 -18.53 1.34 19.79
CA GLU A 66 -17.99 0.16 19.13
C GLU A 66 -18.91 -0.33 17.99
N ALA A 67 -20.22 -0.46 18.28
CA ALA A 67 -21.23 -0.77 17.28
C ALA A 67 -21.31 0.31 16.18
N GLY A 68 -21.14 1.58 16.56
CA GLY A 68 -21.10 2.71 15.63
C GLY A 68 -19.93 2.65 14.66
N THR A 69 -18.75 2.19 15.09
CA THR A 69 -17.58 2.02 14.25
C THR A 69 -17.83 0.97 13.17
N VAL A 70 -18.32 -0.20 13.57
CA VAL A 70 -18.67 -1.28 12.63
C VAL A 70 -19.78 -0.86 11.67
N ALA A 71 -20.82 -0.20 12.18
CA ALA A 71 -21.92 0.28 11.36
C ALA A 71 -21.46 1.37 10.37
N TRP A 72 -20.57 2.26 10.78
CA TRP A 72 -20.04 3.30 9.91
C TRP A 72 -19.23 2.70 8.75
N GLU A 73 -18.35 1.74 9.02
CA GLU A 73 -17.59 1.06 7.97
C GLU A 73 -18.51 0.46 6.90
N ARG A 74 -19.56 -0.26 7.32
CA ARG A 74 -20.51 -0.89 6.39
C ARG A 74 -21.38 0.11 5.64
N CYS A 75 -21.85 1.17 6.31
CA CYS A 75 -22.62 2.23 5.66
C CYS A 75 -21.75 3.02 4.67
N PHE A 76 -20.49 3.23 4.99
CA PHE A 76 -19.53 3.89 4.12
C PHE A 76 -19.26 3.07 2.86
N GLU A 77 -19.03 1.75 2.98
CA GLU A 77 -18.90 0.83 1.85
C GLU A 77 -20.12 0.85 0.93
N MET A 78 -21.32 0.85 1.52
CA MET A 78 -22.57 0.95 0.78
C MET A 78 -22.65 2.27 -0.01
N MET A 79 -22.30 3.39 0.60
CA MET A 79 -22.28 4.70 -0.07
C MET A 79 -21.28 4.73 -1.23
N GLN A 80 -20.09 4.18 -1.05
CA GLN A 80 -19.12 4.06 -2.14
C GLN A 80 -19.64 3.19 -3.31
N SER A 81 -20.32 2.08 -2.97
CA SER A 81 -20.95 1.24 -4.00
C SER A 81 -22.05 1.97 -4.75
N ALA A 82 -22.85 2.78 -4.05
CA ALA A 82 -23.87 3.62 -4.69
C ALA A 82 -23.22 4.71 -5.57
N GLU A 83 -22.18 5.39 -5.11
CA GLU A 83 -21.42 6.36 -5.91
C GLU A 83 -20.86 5.72 -7.18
N SER A 84 -20.36 4.49 -7.11
CA SER A 84 -19.87 3.76 -8.30
C SER A 84 -20.96 3.49 -9.34
N VAL A 85 -22.21 3.29 -8.91
CA VAL A 85 -23.36 3.16 -9.83
C VAL A 85 -23.66 4.50 -10.53
N PHE A 86 -23.60 5.62 -9.82
CA PHE A 86 -23.71 6.95 -10.42
C PHE A 86 -22.55 7.28 -11.35
N GLU A 87 -21.32 6.85 -11.01
CA GLU A 87 -20.17 6.94 -11.90
C GLU A 87 -20.36 6.13 -13.20
N LEU A 88 -21.03 4.98 -13.14
CA LEU A 88 -21.43 4.21 -14.33
C LEU A 88 -22.49 4.95 -15.17
N ALA A 89 -23.44 5.63 -14.53
CA ALA A 89 -24.44 6.46 -15.19
C ALA A 89 -23.87 7.80 -15.70
N GLY A 90 -22.86 8.32 -14.99
CA GLY A 90 -22.10 9.53 -15.33
C GLY A 90 -21.04 9.32 -16.43
N ARG A 91 -21.25 8.37 -17.36
CA ARG A 91 -20.44 8.12 -18.57
C ARG A 91 -20.18 9.36 -19.46
N ILE A 92 -20.51 10.55 -18.98
CA ILE A 92 -20.47 11.83 -19.71
C ILE A 92 -19.35 12.75 -19.18
N SER A 93 -18.75 12.50 -18.03
CA SER A 93 -17.61 13.30 -17.55
C SER A 93 -16.34 12.48 -17.55
N ASP A 94 -15.45 12.75 -18.52
CA ASP A 94 -14.06 12.25 -18.53
C ASP A 94 -13.20 12.88 -17.41
N THR A 95 -13.81 13.68 -16.53
CA THR A 95 -13.09 14.40 -15.48
C THR A 95 -12.79 13.47 -14.30
N PRO A 96 -11.51 13.24 -13.97
CA PRO A 96 -11.12 12.41 -12.83
C PRO A 96 -11.56 13.08 -11.51
N GLN A 97 -12.42 12.40 -10.72
CA GLN A 97 -12.90 12.91 -9.43
C GLN A 97 -13.23 11.80 -8.44
N GLY A 98 -13.26 12.15 -7.16
CA GLY A 98 -13.59 11.23 -6.07
C GLY A 98 -12.36 10.51 -5.50
N ARG A 99 -12.58 9.64 -4.50
CA ARG A 99 -11.49 8.95 -3.79
C ARG A 99 -11.00 7.75 -4.58
N VAL A 100 -9.67 7.60 -4.68
CA VAL A 100 -8.98 6.40 -5.15
C VAL A 100 -8.14 5.83 -4.01
N LYS A 101 -8.30 4.55 -3.70
CA LYS A 101 -7.54 3.83 -2.68
C LYS A 101 -6.56 2.87 -3.34
N ILE A 102 -5.28 3.06 -3.08
CA ILE A 102 -4.21 2.21 -3.60
C ILE A 102 -3.44 1.56 -2.47
N SER A 103 -3.19 0.25 -2.58
CA SER A 103 -2.33 -0.52 -1.68
C SER A 103 -0.98 -0.79 -2.34
N ALA A 104 0.11 -0.63 -1.58
CA ALA A 104 1.46 -0.95 -2.05
C ALA A 104 2.32 -1.54 -0.92
N PRO A 105 3.36 -2.34 -1.25
CA PRO A 105 4.37 -2.74 -0.27
C PRO A 105 4.99 -1.49 0.40
N ARG A 106 5.30 -1.59 1.69
CA ARG A 106 5.72 -0.43 2.50
C ARG A 106 6.88 0.34 1.90
N ALA A 107 7.98 -0.35 1.56
CA ALA A 107 9.14 0.28 0.96
C ALA A 107 8.81 0.92 -0.39
N TYR A 108 8.10 0.17 -1.24
CA TYR A 108 7.69 0.63 -2.57
C TYR A 108 6.82 1.89 -2.50
N GLY A 109 5.79 1.85 -1.69
CA GLY A 109 4.87 2.99 -1.55
C GLY A 109 5.54 4.22 -0.95
N LYS A 110 6.43 4.03 0.04
CA LYS A 110 7.16 5.13 0.67
C LYS A 110 8.20 5.75 -0.26
N ASP A 111 9.03 4.94 -0.90
CA ASP A 111 10.21 5.44 -1.63
C ASP A 111 9.88 5.82 -3.08
N LEU A 112 8.85 5.20 -3.69
CA LEU A 112 8.52 5.38 -5.10
C LEU A 112 7.18 6.06 -5.37
N ILE A 113 6.19 5.96 -4.48
CA ILE A 113 4.88 6.59 -4.70
C ILE A 113 4.76 7.90 -3.93
N SER A 114 5.06 7.87 -2.62
CA SER A 114 4.88 9.04 -1.73
C SER A 114 5.55 10.32 -2.22
N PRO A 115 6.76 10.29 -2.83
CA PRO A 115 7.39 11.51 -3.35
C PRO A 115 6.59 12.21 -4.44
N HIS A 116 5.73 11.48 -5.16
CA HIS A 116 4.95 12.00 -6.28
C HIS A 116 3.49 12.33 -5.93
N VAL A 117 3.06 12.07 -4.69
CA VAL A 117 1.66 12.28 -4.26
C VAL A 117 1.25 13.74 -4.37
N ALA A 118 2.11 14.68 -3.93
CA ALA A 118 1.80 16.10 -3.99
C ALA A 118 1.58 16.58 -5.43
N GLU A 119 2.44 16.17 -6.36
CA GLU A 119 2.29 16.50 -7.78
C GLU A 119 1.02 15.88 -8.39
N PHE A 120 0.70 14.64 -8.04
CA PHE A 120 -0.53 13.98 -8.48
C PHE A 120 -1.78 14.75 -8.04
N LEU A 121 -1.87 15.12 -6.77
CA LEU A 121 -3.02 15.84 -6.22
C LEU A 121 -3.14 17.28 -6.76
N GLN A 122 -2.01 17.93 -7.08
CA GLN A 122 -2.03 19.22 -7.76
C GLN A 122 -2.53 19.10 -9.20
N ARG A 123 -2.14 18.04 -9.91
CA ARG A 123 -2.55 17.78 -11.30
C ARG A 123 -4.03 17.35 -11.42
N TYR A 124 -4.57 16.70 -10.38
CA TYR A 124 -5.94 16.19 -10.34
C TYR A 124 -6.65 16.65 -9.05
N PRO A 125 -7.04 17.94 -8.96
CA PRO A 125 -7.52 18.56 -7.72
C PRO A 125 -8.87 18.03 -7.21
N GLN A 126 -9.61 17.28 -8.03
CA GLN A 126 -10.88 16.67 -7.64
C GLN A 126 -10.72 15.19 -7.22
N VAL A 127 -9.49 14.67 -7.22
CA VAL A 127 -9.18 13.30 -6.80
C VAL A 127 -8.61 13.30 -5.38
N ASP A 128 -9.20 12.50 -4.51
CA ASP A 128 -8.65 12.18 -3.19
C ASP A 128 -7.85 10.88 -3.29
N LEU A 129 -6.62 10.87 -2.80
CA LEU A 129 -5.77 9.68 -2.80
C LEU A 129 -5.63 9.10 -1.39
N GLN A 130 -6.00 7.83 -1.23
CA GLN A 130 -5.70 7.05 -0.03
C GLN A 130 -4.62 6.02 -0.33
N LEU A 131 -3.41 6.23 0.18
CA LEU A 131 -2.29 5.30 0.03
C LEU A 131 -2.17 4.41 1.26
N MET A 132 -2.40 3.11 1.08
CA MET A 132 -2.27 2.08 2.12
C MET A 132 -0.95 1.32 1.95
N LEU A 133 -0.06 1.42 2.92
CA LEU A 133 1.26 0.77 2.91
C LEU A 133 1.21 -0.52 3.72
N THR A 134 1.24 -1.66 3.03
CA THR A 134 1.22 -2.98 3.67
C THR A 134 1.89 -4.04 2.81
N ASP A 135 2.66 -4.92 3.47
CA ASP A 135 3.30 -6.06 2.81
C ASP A 135 2.38 -7.29 2.77
N ARG A 136 1.24 -7.24 3.47
CA ARG A 136 0.23 -8.30 3.41
C ARG A 136 -0.48 -8.29 2.05
N MET A 137 -0.85 -9.48 1.57
CA MET A 137 -1.75 -9.60 0.45
C MET A 137 -3.08 -8.94 0.81
N VAL A 138 -3.56 -8.02 -0.02
CA VAL A 138 -4.88 -7.41 0.11
C VAL A 138 -5.84 -8.08 -0.86
N ASP A 139 -7.08 -8.26 -0.43
CA ASP A 139 -8.20 -8.59 -1.28
C ASP A 139 -8.82 -7.28 -1.76
N LEU A 140 -8.79 -7.03 -3.07
CA LEU A 140 -9.27 -5.77 -3.64
C LEU A 140 -10.74 -5.49 -3.30
N ILE A 141 -11.57 -6.54 -3.22
CA ILE A 141 -12.99 -6.40 -2.92
C ILE A 141 -13.21 -6.24 -1.41
N ASN A 142 -12.72 -7.21 -0.63
CA ASN A 142 -13.01 -7.25 0.81
C ASN A 142 -12.33 -6.11 1.57
N ASP A 143 -11.16 -5.64 1.12
CA ASP A 143 -10.42 -4.52 1.72
C ASP A 143 -10.82 -3.16 1.10
N ASN A 144 -11.76 -3.18 0.13
CA ASN A 144 -12.23 -2.00 -0.60
C ASN A 144 -11.07 -1.16 -1.16
N VAL A 145 -10.21 -1.80 -1.96
CA VAL A 145 -9.03 -1.22 -2.59
C VAL A 145 -9.23 -1.18 -4.09
N ASP A 146 -9.11 0.01 -4.70
CA ASP A 146 -9.28 0.18 -6.14
C ASP A 146 -8.11 -0.39 -6.93
N LEU A 147 -6.88 -0.15 -6.44
CA LEU A 147 -5.63 -0.54 -7.08
C LEU A 147 -4.69 -1.17 -6.06
N ALA A 148 -3.97 -2.23 -6.43
CA ALA A 148 -2.91 -2.78 -5.60
C ALA A 148 -1.60 -2.92 -6.39
N ILE A 149 -0.50 -2.48 -5.81
CA ILE A 149 0.84 -2.79 -6.33
C ILE A 149 1.34 -4.05 -5.65
N ARG A 150 1.81 -5.01 -6.46
CA ARG A 150 2.42 -6.25 -5.96
C ARG A 150 3.63 -6.59 -6.80
N ILE A 151 4.60 -7.22 -6.14
CA ILE A 151 5.83 -7.71 -6.75
C ILE A 151 5.69 -9.21 -6.86
N THR A 152 5.65 -9.73 -8.07
CA THR A 152 5.48 -11.17 -8.36
C THR A 152 5.91 -11.48 -9.78
N ASP A 153 6.35 -12.69 -10.02
CA ASP A 153 6.68 -13.16 -11.38
C ASP A 153 5.42 -13.35 -12.23
N THR A 154 4.31 -13.73 -11.60
CA THR A 154 3.03 -13.97 -12.28
C THR A 154 1.90 -13.28 -11.53
N PRO A 155 1.14 -12.38 -12.20
CA PRO A 155 -0.03 -11.76 -11.60
C PRO A 155 -1.09 -12.81 -11.22
N PRO A 156 -1.83 -12.60 -10.12
CA PRO A 156 -2.92 -13.48 -9.72
C PRO A 156 -3.98 -13.59 -10.83
N PRO A 157 -4.54 -14.80 -11.06
CA PRO A 157 -5.63 -14.97 -12.02
C PRO A 157 -6.88 -14.20 -11.58
N GLY A 158 -7.67 -13.74 -12.55
CA GLY A 158 -8.91 -13.02 -12.30
C GLY A 158 -8.76 -11.52 -12.08
N LEU A 159 -7.54 -10.98 -12.03
CA LEU A 159 -7.27 -9.55 -11.96
C LEU A 159 -6.67 -9.04 -13.28
N ALA A 160 -7.00 -7.80 -13.60
CA ALA A 160 -6.26 -7.06 -14.63
C ALA A 160 -4.93 -6.59 -14.03
N ALA A 161 -3.85 -6.68 -14.81
CA ALA A 161 -2.52 -6.35 -14.37
C ALA A 161 -1.80 -5.47 -15.40
N ARG A 162 -1.13 -4.41 -14.93
CA ARG A 162 -0.21 -3.62 -15.73
C ARG A 162 1.19 -3.66 -15.14
N PRO A 163 2.21 -4.06 -15.92
CA PRO A 163 3.57 -4.08 -15.43
C PRO A 163 4.10 -2.65 -15.22
N LEU A 164 4.89 -2.47 -14.17
CA LEU A 164 5.59 -1.21 -13.86
C LEU A 164 7.07 -1.35 -14.20
N PHE A 165 7.86 -2.00 -13.32
CA PHE A 165 9.27 -2.27 -13.55
C PHE A 165 9.75 -3.46 -12.71
N PRO A 166 10.89 -4.10 -13.08
CA PRO A 166 11.46 -5.19 -12.30
C PRO A 166 12.09 -4.66 -11.01
N VAL A 167 11.68 -5.22 -9.88
CA VAL A 167 12.25 -4.94 -8.55
C VAL A 167 13.38 -5.90 -8.29
N ARG A 168 14.58 -5.35 -8.08
CA ARG A 168 15.78 -6.08 -7.71
C ARG A 168 16.20 -5.72 -6.30
N HIS A 169 16.92 -6.63 -5.67
CA HIS A 169 17.49 -6.45 -4.35
C HIS A 169 19.01 -6.45 -4.45
N VAL A 170 19.63 -5.70 -3.55
CA VAL A 170 21.09 -5.64 -3.42
C VAL A 170 21.49 -6.03 -2.00
N LEU A 171 22.62 -6.75 -1.88
CA LEU A 171 23.26 -6.96 -0.60
C LEU A 171 24.22 -5.80 -0.36
N CYS A 172 24.14 -5.24 0.83
CA CYS A 172 24.97 -4.10 1.22
C CYS A 172 25.53 -4.29 2.63
N ALA A 173 26.68 -3.66 2.84
CA ALA A 173 27.27 -3.47 4.16
C ALA A 173 27.90 -2.08 4.24
N SER A 174 28.17 -1.59 5.44
CA SER A 174 28.96 -0.38 5.61
C SER A 174 30.44 -0.64 5.32
N ALA A 175 31.17 0.38 4.90
CA ALA A 175 32.60 0.29 4.65
C ALA A 175 33.37 -0.19 5.89
N GLU A 176 32.98 0.32 7.07
CA GLU A 176 33.61 -0.04 8.34
C GLU A 176 33.39 -1.52 8.68
N TYR A 177 32.17 -2.05 8.50
CA TYR A 177 31.93 -3.48 8.70
C TYR A 177 32.81 -4.33 7.78
N LEU A 178 32.89 -3.98 6.50
CA LEU A 178 33.70 -4.72 5.53
C LEU A 178 35.22 -4.64 5.83
N GLN A 179 35.69 -3.51 6.35
CA GLN A 179 37.08 -3.35 6.74
C GLN A 179 37.45 -4.29 7.91
N GLN A 180 36.52 -4.51 8.84
CA GLN A 180 36.74 -5.35 10.01
C GLN A 180 36.57 -6.85 9.73
N HIS A 181 35.65 -7.22 8.84
CA HIS A 181 35.19 -8.60 8.63
C HIS A 181 35.55 -9.17 7.25
N GLY A 182 36.11 -8.36 6.35
CA GLY A 182 36.39 -8.75 4.98
C GLY A 182 35.22 -8.53 4.06
N ILE A 183 35.48 -8.60 2.74
CA ILE A 183 34.48 -8.48 1.67
C ILE A 183 34.17 -9.90 1.18
N PRO A 184 32.92 -10.39 1.28
CA PRO A 184 32.57 -11.71 0.76
C PRO A 184 32.74 -11.71 -0.77
N GLN A 185 33.37 -12.76 -1.29
CA GLN A 185 33.61 -12.96 -2.73
C GLN A 185 32.63 -13.97 -3.31
N HIS A 186 32.04 -14.82 -2.47
CA HIS A 186 31.09 -15.84 -2.86
C HIS A 186 29.95 -15.93 -1.84
N PRO A 187 28.71 -16.31 -2.24
CA PRO A 187 27.59 -16.43 -1.30
C PRO A 187 27.86 -17.31 -0.08
N GLN A 188 28.68 -18.36 -0.21
CA GLN A 188 29.05 -19.22 0.92
C GLN A 188 29.82 -18.47 2.02
N ASP A 189 30.54 -17.39 1.68
CA ASP A 189 31.29 -16.58 2.67
C ASP A 189 30.37 -15.90 3.67
N LEU A 190 29.08 -15.71 3.30
CA LEU A 190 28.06 -15.11 4.18
C LEU A 190 27.84 -15.93 5.47
N THR A 191 28.22 -17.19 5.49
CA THR A 191 28.22 -18.03 6.72
C THR A 191 29.17 -17.52 7.78
N GLN A 192 30.19 -16.75 7.40
CA GLN A 192 31.19 -16.14 8.31
C GLN A 192 30.83 -14.69 8.69
N HIS A 193 29.77 -14.13 8.10
CA HIS A 193 29.32 -12.78 8.35
C HIS A 193 28.08 -12.71 9.22
N SER A 194 27.92 -11.62 9.96
CA SER A 194 26.62 -11.25 10.54
C SER A 194 25.71 -10.74 9.45
N CYS A 195 24.52 -11.34 9.31
CA CYS A 195 23.57 -10.99 8.28
C CYS A 195 22.26 -10.46 8.87
N ILE A 196 21.70 -9.41 8.24
CA ILE A 196 20.43 -8.78 8.63
C ILE A 196 19.36 -9.27 7.67
N TYR A 197 18.45 -10.13 8.11
CA TYR A 197 17.43 -10.78 7.28
C TYR A 197 16.01 -10.30 7.58
N LEU A 198 15.02 -10.74 6.80
CA LEU A 198 13.62 -10.30 6.89
C LEU A 198 12.97 -10.68 8.22
N GLY A 199 12.99 -11.96 8.60
CA GLY A 199 12.40 -12.45 9.84
C GLY A 199 10.85 -12.40 9.87
N GLU A 200 10.19 -12.48 8.72
CA GLU A 200 8.72 -12.53 8.62
C GLU A 200 8.18 -13.94 8.80
N VAL A 201 8.89 -14.90 8.22
CA VAL A 201 8.50 -16.31 8.24
C VAL A 201 9.69 -17.21 8.58
N PRO A 202 9.45 -18.41 9.13
CA PRO A 202 10.50 -19.40 9.30
C PRO A 202 11.21 -19.69 7.97
N GLY A 203 12.54 -19.66 7.98
CA GLY A 203 13.36 -19.88 6.79
C GLY A 203 13.80 -18.61 6.04
N ASP A 204 13.44 -17.42 6.48
CA ASP A 204 13.91 -16.16 5.89
C ASP A 204 15.43 -15.95 5.99
N ASN A 205 16.10 -16.74 6.82
CA ASN A 205 17.56 -16.81 6.90
C ASN A 205 18.18 -17.81 5.89
N GLN A 206 17.38 -18.48 5.07
CA GLN A 206 17.85 -19.30 3.94
C GLN A 206 17.88 -18.40 2.69
N TRP A 207 19.03 -17.77 2.46
CA TRP A 207 19.19 -16.88 1.35
C TRP A 207 19.49 -17.64 0.07
N LYS A 208 18.75 -17.31 -1.00
CA LYS A 208 18.90 -17.94 -2.31
C LYS A 208 19.52 -16.95 -3.29
N PHE A 209 20.52 -17.40 -4.00
CA PHE A 209 21.25 -16.62 -4.98
C PHE A 209 21.21 -17.28 -6.34
N ARG A 210 21.24 -16.45 -7.39
CA ARG A 210 21.45 -16.87 -8.77
C ARG A 210 22.59 -16.05 -9.36
N HIS A 211 23.63 -16.71 -9.84
CA HIS A 211 24.73 -16.06 -10.54
C HIS A 211 24.26 -15.52 -11.87
N ILE A 212 24.50 -14.22 -12.14
CA ILE A 212 23.93 -13.51 -13.29
C ILE A 212 24.41 -14.11 -14.61
N ALA A 213 25.70 -14.44 -14.73
CA ALA A 213 26.28 -14.91 -16.00
C ALA A 213 26.05 -16.42 -16.23
N SER A 214 26.24 -17.28 -15.21
CA SER A 214 26.15 -18.74 -15.36
C SER A 214 24.75 -19.31 -15.12
N GLY A 215 23.89 -18.57 -14.42
CA GLY A 215 22.60 -19.07 -13.95
C GLY A 215 22.68 -20.06 -12.77
N GLU A 216 23.87 -20.31 -12.24
CA GLU A 216 24.10 -21.14 -11.06
C GLU A 216 23.26 -20.66 -9.88
N GLN A 217 22.66 -21.60 -9.14
CA GLN A 217 21.84 -21.30 -7.97
C GLN A 217 22.45 -21.87 -6.72
N ILE A 218 22.54 -21.05 -5.68
CA ILE A 218 23.09 -21.41 -4.38
C ILE A 218 22.14 -20.97 -3.28
N SER A 219 21.99 -21.81 -2.25
CA SER A 219 21.26 -21.48 -1.03
C SER A 219 22.21 -21.49 0.15
N VAL A 220 22.18 -20.43 0.96
CA VAL A 220 23.07 -20.25 2.12
C VAL A 220 22.23 -19.96 3.35
N ALA A 221 22.48 -20.72 4.42
CA ALA A 221 21.93 -20.42 5.74
C ALA A 221 22.73 -19.31 6.38
N VAL A 222 22.16 -18.14 6.47
CA VAL A 222 22.80 -16.99 7.13
C VAL A 222 22.35 -16.86 8.58
N HIS A 223 23.15 -16.18 9.38
CA HIS A 223 22.85 -15.89 10.77
C HIS A 223 23.16 -14.43 11.11
N GLY A 224 22.52 -13.92 12.14
CA GLY A 224 22.76 -12.56 12.61
C GLY A 224 21.89 -12.24 13.82
N ARG A 225 22.23 -11.15 14.48
CA ARG A 225 21.59 -10.72 15.74
C ARG A 225 20.40 -9.81 15.52
N PHE A 226 20.14 -9.40 14.27
CA PHE A 226 19.05 -8.48 13.92
C PHE A 226 18.29 -8.99 12.70
N ALA A 227 16.97 -9.07 12.85
CA ALA A 227 16.05 -9.36 11.77
C ALA A 227 14.91 -8.33 11.76
N SER A 228 14.50 -7.89 10.59
CA SER A 228 13.39 -6.95 10.45
C SER A 228 12.78 -7.01 9.06
N ASN A 229 11.45 -7.07 8.98
CA ASN A 229 10.71 -6.97 7.72
C ASN A 229 10.61 -5.53 7.18
N HIS A 230 11.11 -4.55 7.92
CA HIS A 230 11.09 -3.15 7.50
C HIS A 230 12.44 -2.75 6.88
N SER A 231 12.44 -2.44 5.56
CA SER A 231 13.68 -2.13 4.81
C SER A 231 14.48 -0.97 5.41
N LYS A 232 13.81 0.07 5.93
CA LYS A 232 14.50 1.20 6.58
C LYS A 232 15.19 0.77 7.88
N ALA A 233 14.58 -0.10 8.68
CA ALA A 233 15.22 -0.61 9.88
C ALA A 233 16.47 -1.45 9.54
N ARG A 234 16.39 -2.28 8.47
CA ARG A 234 17.57 -3.01 7.99
C ARG A 234 18.65 -2.06 7.47
N LEU A 235 18.29 -1.02 6.72
CA LEU A 235 19.22 0.01 6.25
C LEU A 235 19.95 0.69 7.43
N GLU A 236 19.23 1.10 8.47
CA GLU A 236 19.84 1.65 9.68
C GLU A 236 20.80 0.66 10.33
N GLY A 237 20.42 -0.63 10.42
CA GLY A 237 21.31 -1.68 10.92
C GLY A 237 22.59 -1.82 10.09
N ILE A 238 22.50 -1.71 8.76
CA ILE A 238 23.66 -1.76 7.86
C ILE A 238 24.57 -0.53 8.09
N ILE A 239 23.98 0.68 8.16
CA ILE A 239 24.72 1.92 8.39
C ILE A 239 25.46 1.89 9.74
N HIS A 240 24.84 1.28 10.75
CA HIS A 240 25.42 1.13 12.08
C HIS A 240 26.25 -0.16 12.23
N HIS A 241 26.81 -0.68 11.14
CA HIS A 241 27.81 -1.75 11.09
C HIS A 241 27.37 -3.09 11.71
N LEU A 242 26.05 -3.38 11.78
CA LEU A 242 25.54 -4.63 12.37
C LEU A 242 25.77 -5.86 11.49
N GLY A 243 26.06 -5.65 10.19
CA GLY A 243 26.29 -6.74 9.27
C GLY A 243 25.91 -6.44 7.82
N ILE A 244 25.84 -7.51 7.03
CA ILE A 244 25.40 -7.48 5.64
C ILE A 244 23.89 -7.63 5.59
N GLY A 245 23.20 -6.73 4.90
CA GLY A 245 21.74 -6.78 4.76
C GLY A 245 21.29 -6.70 3.30
N CYS A 246 20.10 -7.22 3.07
CA CYS A 246 19.44 -7.14 1.77
C CYS A 246 18.42 -6.00 1.76
N LEU A 247 18.44 -5.19 0.71
CA LEU A 247 17.54 -4.05 0.51
C LEU A 247 17.02 -4.03 -0.93
N PRO A 248 15.79 -3.53 -1.17
CA PRO A 248 15.39 -3.15 -2.52
C PRO A 248 16.38 -2.11 -3.07
N ARG A 249 16.83 -2.27 -4.32
CA ARG A 249 17.82 -1.35 -4.93
C ARG A 249 17.36 0.10 -4.85
N PHE A 250 16.08 0.37 -5.11
CA PHE A 250 15.53 1.73 -5.06
C PHE A 250 15.58 2.37 -3.65
N SER A 251 15.55 1.56 -2.58
CA SER A 251 15.71 2.06 -1.20
C SER A 251 17.18 2.27 -0.82
N ALA A 252 18.09 1.52 -1.45
CA ALA A 252 19.53 1.56 -1.14
C ALA A 252 20.28 2.60 -1.97
N GLN A 253 19.79 2.95 -3.17
CA GLN A 253 20.52 3.69 -4.20
C GLN A 253 21.12 5.01 -3.68
N GLN A 254 20.32 5.86 -3.07
CA GLN A 254 20.79 7.15 -2.57
C GLN A 254 21.90 7.02 -1.51
N VAL A 255 21.82 5.99 -0.67
CA VAL A 255 22.79 5.76 0.42
C VAL A 255 24.07 5.14 -0.13
N MET A 256 23.97 4.34 -1.20
CA MET A 256 25.13 3.83 -1.95
C MET A 256 25.84 4.96 -2.70
N ASP A 257 25.09 5.85 -3.35
CA ASP A 257 25.67 7.01 -4.07
C ASP A 257 26.45 7.93 -3.13
N ASN A 258 25.98 8.05 -1.87
CA ASN A 258 26.66 8.77 -0.79
C ASN A 258 27.79 7.96 -0.13
N ARG A 259 28.09 6.76 -0.61
CA ARG A 259 29.15 5.85 -0.12
C ARG A 259 29.03 5.46 1.37
N GLN A 260 27.83 5.57 1.95
CA GLN A 260 27.62 5.15 3.33
C GLN A 260 27.50 3.62 3.44
N ILE A 261 27.02 2.97 2.38
CA ILE A 261 26.97 1.52 2.24
C ILE A 261 27.57 1.11 0.89
N ILE A 262 28.10 -0.09 0.83
CA ILE A 262 28.76 -0.67 -0.34
C ILE A 262 28.01 -1.95 -0.72
N GLN A 263 27.72 -2.11 -2.00
CA GLN A 263 27.17 -3.36 -2.53
C GLN A 263 28.23 -4.47 -2.44
N VAL A 264 27.80 -5.63 -1.97
CA VAL A 264 28.61 -6.86 -1.98
C VAL A 264 27.97 -7.89 -2.89
N LEU A 265 28.77 -8.82 -3.42
CA LEU A 265 28.34 -9.89 -4.32
C LEU A 265 27.55 -9.36 -5.54
N PRO A 266 28.06 -8.36 -6.30
CA PRO A 266 27.31 -7.74 -7.38
C PRO A 266 26.99 -8.69 -8.54
N GLU A 267 27.70 -9.80 -8.66
CA GLU A 267 27.49 -10.82 -9.72
C GLU A 267 26.36 -11.81 -9.37
N TRP A 268 25.76 -11.67 -8.19
CA TRP A 268 24.71 -12.55 -7.72
C TRP A 268 23.40 -11.83 -7.49
N ASP A 269 22.34 -12.28 -8.16
CA ASP A 269 20.95 -11.88 -7.88
C ASP A 269 20.50 -12.56 -6.57
N TYR A 270 20.05 -11.76 -5.61
CA TYR A 270 19.41 -12.28 -4.41
C TYR A 270 17.92 -12.53 -4.66
N MET A 271 17.54 -13.78 -4.57
CA MET A 271 16.17 -14.26 -4.83
C MET A 271 15.34 -14.22 -3.55
N THR A 272 14.54 -13.19 -3.39
CA THR A 272 13.63 -13.00 -2.24
C THR A 272 12.17 -13.04 -2.68
N SER A 273 11.25 -13.16 -1.74
CA SER A 273 9.80 -13.08 -2.00
C SER A 273 9.35 -11.74 -2.62
N TYR A 274 10.17 -10.70 -2.51
CA TYR A 274 9.93 -9.38 -3.11
C TYR A 274 10.79 -9.11 -4.36
N TYR A 275 11.30 -10.16 -4.98
CA TYR A 275 12.04 -10.08 -6.26
C TYR A 275 11.08 -10.35 -7.42
N GLY A 276 11.23 -9.64 -8.53
CA GLY A 276 10.43 -9.86 -9.74
C GLY A 276 9.79 -8.59 -10.29
N MET A 277 8.80 -8.74 -11.15
CA MET A 277 8.09 -7.62 -11.75
C MET A 277 7.10 -7.00 -10.74
N SER A 278 7.10 -5.69 -10.66
CA SER A 278 6.03 -4.95 -9.96
C SER A 278 4.84 -4.73 -10.90
N TRP A 279 3.63 -4.96 -10.40
CA TRP A 279 2.40 -4.86 -11.16
C TRP A 279 1.40 -3.96 -10.46
N ILE A 280 0.65 -3.16 -11.23
CA ILE A 280 -0.60 -2.58 -10.76
C ILE A 280 -1.72 -3.57 -11.07
N LEU A 281 -2.41 -4.02 -10.04
CA LEU A 281 -3.51 -4.96 -10.08
C LEU A 281 -4.83 -4.24 -9.81
N TYR A 282 -5.88 -4.59 -10.55
CA TYR A 282 -7.23 -4.05 -10.37
C TYR A 282 -8.28 -5.03 -10.93
N HIS A 283 -9.54 -4.83 -10.56
CA HIS A 283 -10.63 -5.66 -11.10
C HIS A 283 -10.81 -5.44 -12.60
N PRO A 284 -10.96 -6.52 -13.39
CA PRO A 284 -11.17 -6.44 -14.84
C PRO A 284 -12.61 -6.00 -15.15
N ASN A 285 -12.95 -4.74 -14.87
CA ASN A 285 -14.23 -4.17 -15.26
C ASN A 285 -14.15 -3.66 -16.71
N ARG A 286 -15.27 -3.72 -17.43
CA ARG A 286 -15.40 -3.11 -18.78
C ARG A 286 -15.08 -1.61 -18.77
N TYR A 287 -15.16 -0.99 -17.61
CA TYR A 287 -14.90 0.43 -17.41
C TYR A 287 -14.00 0.63 -16.19
N LEU A 288 -12.79 1.12 -16.44
CA LEU A 288 -11.90 1.58 -15.39
C LEU A 288 -12.23 3.04 -15.06
N PRO A 289 -12.62 3.38 -13.80
CA PRO A 289 -12.95 4.75 -13.42
C PRO A 289 -11.86 5.75 -13.80
N PRO A 290 -12.19 6.98 -14.28
CA PRO A 290 -11.19 7.98 -14.68
C PRO A 290 -10.15 8.26 -13.60
N LYS A 291 -10.55 8.34 -12.32
CA LYS A 291 -9.65 8.51 -11.17
C LYS A 291 -8.59 7.41 -11.07
N CYS A 292 -8.96 6.16 -11.35
CA CYS A 292 -8.02 5.03 -11.35
C CYS A 292 -7.11 5.06 -12.57
N ARG A 293 -7.66 5.38 -13.74
CA ARG A 293 -6.90 5.48 -14.99
C ARG A 293 -5.80 6.52 -14.89
N VAL A 294 -6.12 7.74 -14.44
CA VAL A 294 -5.13 8.81 -14.35
C VAL A 294 -4.05 8.50 -13.30
N LEU A 295 -4.38 7.80 -12.22
CA LEU A 295 -3.38 7.36 -11.24
C LEU A 295 -2.45 6.30 -11.83
N ILE A 296 -2.99 5.32 -12.56
CA ILE A 296 -2.18 4.31 -13.26
C ILE A 296 -1.24 4.97 -14.26
N ASP A 297 -1.77 5.84 -15.13
CA ASP A 297 -0.98 6.50 -16.17
C ASP A 297 0.10 7.42 -15.56
N PHE A 298 -0.23 8.13 -14.49
CA PHE A 298 0.71 8.95 -13.73
C PHE A 298 1.83 8.11 -13.10
N LEU A 299 1.51 7.00 -12.46
CA LEU A 299 2.53 6.11 -11.88
C LEU A 299 3.40 5.47 -12.96
N LEU A 300 2.83 5.07 -14.09
CA LEU A 300 3.60 4.58 -15.24
C LEU A 300 4.55 5.65 -15.77
N GLU A 301 4.12 6.92 -15.85
CA GLU A 301 4.96 8.06 -16.25
C GLU A 301 6.14 8.24 -15.30
N LYS A 302 5.86 8.33 -13.98
CA LYS A 302 6.89 8.61 -12.97
C LYS A 302 7.88 7.47 -12.77
N LEU A 303 7.43 6.24 -12.89
CA LEU A 303 8.26 5.07 -12.62
C LEU A 303 9.02 4.54 -13.85
N LYS A 304 8.81 5.12 -15.03
CA LYS A 304 9.58 4.77 -16.25
C LYS A 304 11.10 4.88 -16.07
N HIS A 305 11.56 5.89 -15.34
CA HIS A 305 13.00 6.11 -15.12
C HIS A 305 13.63 5.04 -14.22
N GLN A 306 12.84 4.37 -13.37
CA GLN A 306 13.33 3.24 -12.55
C GLN A 306 13.70 2.03 -13.42
N THR A 307 13.10 1.90 -14.61
CA THR A 307 13.42 0.82 -15.57
C THR A 307 14.83 0.99 -16.14
N ALA A 308 15.27 2.22 -16.41
CA ALA A 308 16.60 2.51 -16.97
C ALA A 308 17.74 2.18 -15.97
N HIS A 309 17.55 2.46 -14.68
CA HIS A 309 18.53 2.14 -13.65
C HIS A 309 18.57 0.64 -13.28
N SER A 310 17.53 -0.11 -13.61
CA SER A 310 17.48 -1.56 -13.39
C SER A 310 18.18 -2.36 -14.50
N GLN A 311 18.50 -1.74 -15.64
CA GLN A 311 19.13 -2.38 -16.80
C GLN A 311 20.62 -2.06 -16.94
N SER A 312 21.13 -1.08 -16.20
CA SER A 312 22.54 -0.71 -16.24
C SER A 312 23.26 -1.44 -15.10
N HIS A 313 23.63 -2.69 -15.36
CA HIS A 313 24.76 -3.52 -14.90
C HIS A 313 24.42 -5.00 -15.01
#